data_5654be98d478ed742ce94b74bd497624
#
_entry.id   5654be98d478ed742ce94b74bd497624
#
_cell.length_a   1.000
_cell.length_b   1.000
_cell.length_c   1.000
_cell.angle_alpha   90.00
_cell.angle_beta   90.00
_cell.angle_gamma   90.00
#
_symmetry.space_group_name_H-M   'P 1'
#
loop_
_entity.id
_entity.type
_entity.pdbx_description
1 polymer ?
#
loop_
_entity_poly.entity_id
_entity_poly.type
_entity_poly.pdbx_seq_one_letter_code
_entity_poly.pdbx_strand_id
1 'polypeptide(L)'
;MNEMILHRFSRLFGLVVLIALTGCGTLTTPPPASTKTGVWKFDVPVGGTIAPPAGMSPQQAAKELTSRSVLLLGTPYKLGGTSPAEGLDCSGLIAHVIQDAFRLRFPRTTEEQAAVGVEVPRRDLAPGDLVFFNTTGKSNSHVGVYLGESRFVHAPTSRGVVRIESLDQNYWARRFDQARRVIAMN
;
A
#
# COMPACT_ATOMS: atom_id res chain seq x y z
N MET A 1 -60.77 -2.69 39.01
CA MET A 1 -61.31 -1.51 39.76
C MET A 1 -60.65 -0.32 39.11
N ASN A 2 -61.41 0.15 38.15
CA ASN A 2 -61.98 1.48 38.04
C ASN A 2 -60.99 2.59 37.80
N GLU A 3 -61.09 3.45 36.88
CA GLU A 3 -62.16 3.93 35.95
C GLU A 3 -61.46 5.01 35.08
N MET A 4 -61.69 4.96 33.81
CA MET A 4 -62.12 6.00 32.88
C MET A 4 -62.35 7.39 33.48
N ILE A 5 -61.80 8.42 32.87
CA ILE A 5 -62.51 9.70 32.63
C ILE A 5 -62.01 10.33 31.33
N LEU A 6 -62.90 10.39 30.38
CA LEU A 6 -63.00 11.21 29.18
C LEU A 6 -63.19 12.68 29.54
N HIS A 7 -62.68 13.61 28.77
CA HIS A 7 -63.21 14.93 28.35
C HIS A 7 -62.08 15.86 27.96
N ARG A 8 -62.07 16.71 26.99
CA ARG A 8 -63.06 17.28 26.09
C ARG A 8 -62.27 18.15 25.06
N PHE A 9 -62.77 18.15 23.89
CA PHE A 9 -62.57 19.09 22.78
C PHE A 9 -62.19 20.52 23.16
N SER A 10 -61.17 21.06 22.43
CA SER A 10 -61.18 22.44 22.01
C SER A 10 -60.51 22.60 20.65
N ARG A 11 -61.29 23.00 19.69
CA ARG A 11 -60.90 23.42 18.34
C ARG A 11 -60.28 24.80 18.44
N LEU A 12 -59.07 24.97 17.93
CA LEU A 12 -58.61 26.28 17.52
C LEU A 12 -57.99 26.18 16.13
N PHE A 13 -58.69 26.82 15.20
CA PHE A 13 -58.25 27.12 13.85
C PHE A 13 -56.99 27.99 13.92
N GLY A 14 -55.88 27.49 13.44
CA GLY A 14 -54.63 28.22 13.31
C GLY A 14 -54.14 28.18 11.87
N LEU A 15 -54.23 29.31 11.24
CA LEU A 15 -53.84 29.71 9.91
C LEU A 15 -52.51 29.06 9.44
N VAL A 16 -52.56 28.20 8.43
CA VAL A 16 -51.38 27.68 7.74
C VAL A 16 -50.90 28.76 6.78
N VAL A 17 -49.83 29.47 7.14
CA VAL A 17 -49.07 30.32 6.22
C VAL A 17 -48.16 29.43 5.38
N LEU A 18 -48.52 29.22 4.12
CA LEU A 18 -47.69 28.55 3.12
C LEU A 18 -46.59 29.54 2.67
N ILE A 19 -45.41 29.40 3.23
CA ILE A 19 -44.21 30.08 2.70
C ILE A 19 -43.66 29.19 1.59
N ALA A 20 -43.94 29.55 0.35
CA ALA A 20 -43.29 28.98 -0.83
C ALA A 20 -41.86 29.50 -0.92
N LEU A 21 -40.93 28.74 -0.42
CA LEU A 21 -39.49 28.95 -0.69
C LEU A 21 -39.16 28.33 -2.06
N THR A 22 -39.16 29.16 -3.10
CA THR A 22 -38.58 28.86 -4.41
C THR A 22 -37.04 28.89 -4.29
N GLY A 23 -36.49 27.82 -3.79
CA GLY A 23 -35.03 27.57 -3.84
C GLY A 23 -34.68 26.93 -5.18
N CYS A 24 -34.19 27.71 -6.15
CA CYS A 24 -33.47 27.17 -7.31
C CYS A 24 -32.16 26.53 -6.82
N GLY A 25 -32.26 25.30 -6.34
CA GLY A 25 -31.10 24.45 -6.14
C GLY A 25 -30.63 23.93 -7.49
N THR A 26 -29.53 24.49 -8.01
CA THR A 26 -28.81 23.88 -9.12
C THR A 26 -28.32 22.51 -8.66
N LEU A 27 -28.97 21.45 -9.15
CA LEU A 27 -28.48 20.09 -9.03
C LEU A 27 -27.15 20.00 -9.79
N THR A 28 -26.04 20.22 -9.09
CA THR A 28 -24.71 19.85 -9.61
C THR A 28 -24.67 18.33 -9.67
N THR A 29 -24.93 17.80 -10.87
CA THR A 29 -24.64 16.38 -11.14
C THR A 29 -23.18 16.14 -10.86
N PRO A 30 -22.82 15.11 -10.05
CA PRO A 30 -21.42 14.74 -9.90
C PRO A 30 -20.85 14.41 -11.28
N PRO A 31 -19.59 14.80 -11.56
CA PRO A 31 -18.98 14.51 -12.85
C PRO A 31 -19.03 13.00 -13.10
N PRO A 32 -19.28 12.55 -14.34
CA PRO A 32 -19.34 11.13 -14.66
C PRO A 32 -18.01 10.50 -14.23
N ALA A 33 -18.09 9.39 -13.48
CA ALA A 33 -16.94 8.58 -13.14
C ALA A 33 -16.21 8.26 -14.44
N SER A 34 -15.01 8.78 -14.59
CA SER A 34 -14.17 8.53 -15.76
C SER A 34 -13.81 7.05 -15.77
N THR A 35 -14.58 6.25 -16.48
CA THR A 35 -14.22 4.89 -16.87
C THR A 35 -13.11 4.98 -17.92
N LYS A 36 -11.92 5.35 -17.47
CA LYS A 36 -10.71 5.10 -18.26
C LYS A 36 -10.41 3.61 -18.12
N THR A 37 -10.84 2.82 -19.09
CA THR A 37 -10.22 1.55 -19.47
C THR A 37 -8.79 1.86 -19.93
N GLY A 38 -7.95 2.26 -18.98
CA GLY A 38 -6.53 2.49 -19.18
C GLY A 38 -5.79 1.25 -18.76
N VAL A 39 -4.98 0.71 -19.64
CA VAL A 39 -3.85 -0.16 -19.27
C VAL A 39 -3.24 0.44 -18.01
N TRP A 40 -3.21 -0.34 -16.92
CA TRP A 40 -2.68 0.09 -15.63
C TRP A 40 -1.22 0.48 -15.80
N LYS A 41 -0.97 1.78 -15.98
CA LYS A 41 0.38 2.30 -16.11
C LYS A 41 0.91 2.50 -14.69
N PHE A 42 2.02 1.84 -14.36
CA PHE A 42 2.73 2.09 -13.12
C PHE A 42 3.24 3.53 -13.09
N ASP A 43 3.24 4.14 -11.91
CA ASP A 43 3.69 5.53 -11.77
C ASP A 43 5.23 5.64 -11.79
N VAL A 44 5.92 4.49 -11.61
CA VAL A 44 7.39 4.39 -11.68
C VAL A 44 7.79 3.54 -12.88
N PRO A 45 8.47 4.11 -13.90
CA PRO A 45 8.89 3.37 -15.08
C PRO A 45 10.05 2.41 -14.78
N VAL A 46 10.27 1.46 -15.69
CA VAL A 46 11.46 0.60 -15.68
C VAL A 46 12.73 1.46 -15.65
N GLY A 47 13.68 1.15 -14.76
CA GLY A 47 14.89 1.94 -14.52
C GLY A 47 14.67 3.27 -13.78
N GLY A 48 13.41 3.70 -13.61
CA GLY A 48 13.07 4.92 -12.89
C GLY A 48 13.12 4.73 -11.37
N THR A 49 13.25 5.85 -10.65
CA THR A 49 13.22 5.91 -9.18
C THR A 49 12.01 6.68 -8.70
N ILE A 50 11.62 6.46 -7.46
CA ILE A 50 10.60 7.22 -6.74
C ILE A 50 11.25 8.51 -6.25
N ALA A 51 10.77 9.66 -6.73
CA ALA A 51 11.12 10.95 -6.14
C ALA A 51 10.51 11.06 -4.74
N PRO A 52 11.26 11.42 -3.71
CA PRO A 52 10.67 11.68 -2.40
C PRO A 52 9.55 12.71 -2.49
N PRO A 53 8.45 12.56 -1.73
CA PRO A 53 7.42 13.59 -1.64
C PRO A 53 7.98 14.97 -1.27
N ALA A 54 7.31 16.03 -1.70
CA ALA A 54 7.75 17.41 -1.40
C ALA A 54 7.96 17.62 0.12
N GLY A 55 9.12 18.14 0.49
CA GLY A 55 9.51 18.36 1.88
C GLY A 55 10.08 17.12 2.61
N MET A 56 10.19 15.99 1.94
CA MET A 56 10.79 14.77 2.50
C MET A 56 12.19 14.54 1.90
N SER A 57 13.18 14.30 2.74
CA SER A 57 14.50 13.90 2.24
C SER A 57 14.50 12.45 1.76
N PRO A 58 15.46 12.02 0.91
CA PRO A 58 15.61 10.62 0.52
C PRO A 58 15.72 9.67 1.72
N GLN A 59 16.44 10.06 2.76
CA GLN A 59 16.60 9.28 3.99
C GLN A 59 15.29 9.12 4.77
N GLN A 60 14.48 10.19 4.80
CA GLN A 60 13.15 10.14 5.40
C GLN A 60 12.21 9.22 4.58
N ALA A 61 12.27 9.28 3.25
CA ALA A 61 11.49 8.38 2.39
C ALA A 61 11.90 6.90 2.58
N ALA A 62 13.20 6.62 2.66
CA ALA A 62 13.70 5.27 2.95
C ALA A 62 13.26 4.78 4.35
N LYS A 63 13.28 5.65 5.35
CA LYS A 63 12.79 5.37 6.70
C LYS A 63 11.28 5.09 6.69
N GLU A 64 10.51 5.86 5.95
CA GLU A 64 9.05 5.66 5.81
C GLU A 64 8.76 4.29 5.19
N LEU A 65 9.45 3.92 4.11
CA LEU A 65 9.33 2.62 3.46
C LEU A 65 9.63 1.46 4.44
N THR A 66 10.75 1.54 5.16
CA THR A 66 11.14 0.51 6.13
C THR A 66 10.17 0.43 7.31
N SER A 67 9.76 1.57 7.87
CA SER A 67 8.85 1.62 9.02
C SER A 67 7.49 1.02 8.69
N ARG A 68 6.91 1.35 7.52
CA ARG A 68 5.63 0.77 7.08
C ARG A 68 5.74 -0.72 6.81
N SER A 69 6.87 -1.18 6.28
CA SER A 69 7.12 -2.61 6.08
C SER A 69 7.13 -3.37 7.42
N VAL A 70 7.73 -2.80 8.45
CA VAL A 70 7.78 -3.38 9.80
C VAL A 70 6.41 -3.39 10.49
N LEU A 71 5.56 -2.40 10.23
CA LEU A 71 4.18 -2.39 10.77
C LEU A 71 3.32 -3.55 10.23
N LEU A 72 3.73 -4.20 9.16
CA LEU A 72 3.02 -5.36 8.57
C LEU A 72 3.48 -6.71 9.12
N LEU A 73 4.42 -6.74 10.09
CA LEU A 73 4.86 -7.99 10.71
C LEU A 73 3.66 -8.76 11.27
N GLY A 74 3.68 -10.08 11.04
CA GLY A 74 2.58 -10.96 11.44
C GLY A 74 1.43 -11.05 10.43
N THR A 75 1.37 -10.21 9.38
CA THR A 75 0.36 -10.34 8.32
C THR A 75 0.49 -11.69 7.62
N PRO A 76 -0.62 -12.47 7.47
CA PRO A 76 -0.58 -13.75 6.80
C PRO A 76 -0.12 -13.67 5.34
N TYR A 77 0.62 -14.68 4.90
CA TYR A 77 0.92 -14.85 3.48
C TYR A 77 -0.32 -15.33 2.71
N LYS A 78 -0.59 -14.69 1.57
CA LYS A 78 -1.59 -15.12 0.59
C LYS A 78 -1.04 -14.93 -0.82
N LEU A 79 -0.96 -15.98 -1.60
CA LEU A 79 -0.55 -15.89 -3.01
C LEU A 79 -1.50 -14.95 -3.79
N GLY A 80 -0.94 -13.97 -4.48
CA GLY A 80 -1.70 -12.93 -5.16
C GLY A 80 -2.28 -11.86 -4.23
N GLY A 81 -2.03 -11.94 -2.93
CA GLY A 81 -2.53 -10.99 -1.93
C GLY A 81 -1.89 -9.62 -2.06
N THR A 82 -2.71 -8.57 -1.86
CA THR A 82 -2.32 -7.16 -2.05
C THR A 82 -2.71 -6.26 -0.89
N SER A 83 -3.39 -6.80 0.12
CA SER A 83 -3.84 -6.03 1.29
C SER A 83 -3.57 -6.80 2.60
N PRO A 84 -3.26 -6.10 3.71
CA PRO A 84 -3.07 -6.74 5.00
C PRO A 84 -4.30 -7.50 5.51
N ALA A 85 -5.51 -7.03 5.16
CA ALA A 85 -6.76 -7.65 5.57
C ALA A 85 -6.98 -9.04 4.94
N GLU A 86 -6.49 -9.25 3.71
CA GLU A 86 -6.62 -10.51 2.99
C GLU A 86 -5.37 -11.39 3.08
N GLY A 87 -4.25 -10.80 3.39
CA GLY A 87 -2.91 -11.37 3.32
C GLY A 87 -2.10 -10.78 2.16
N LEU A 88 -0.79 -10.96 2.22
CA LEU A 88 0.18 -10.40 1.27
C LEU A 88 1.09 -11.51 0.73
N ASP A 89 1.40 -11.48 -0.58
CA ASP A 89 2.59 -12.17 -1.08
C ASP A 89 3.82 -11.23 -1.08
N CYS A 90 4.99 -11.71 -1.50
CA CYS A 90 6.23 -10.96 -1.43
C CYS A 90 6.18 -9.64 -2.22
N SER A 91 5.74 -9.67 -3.48
CA SER A 91 5.62 -8.46 -4.32
C SER A 91 4.42 -7.60 -3.94
N GLY A 92 3.35 -8.21 -3.43
CA GLY A 92 2.19 -7.51 -2.87
C GLY A 92 2.53 -6.69 -1.63
N LEU A 93 3.40 -7.21 -0.76
CA LEU A 93 3.95 -6.45 0.37
C LEU A 93 4.64 -5.18 -0.12
N ILE A 94 5.54 -5.28 -1.10
CA ILE A 94 6.26 -4.12 -1.64
C ILE A 94 5.31 -3.11 -2.27
N ALA A 95 4.41 -3.57 -3.15
CA ALA A 95 3.45 -2.70 -3.82
C ALA A 95 2.52 -2.00 -2.81
N HIS A 96 2.06 -2.71 -1.78
CA HIS A 96 1.24 -2.16 -0.71
C HIS A 96 1.98 -1.08 0.07
N VAL A 97 3.22 -1.34 0.51
CA VAL A 97 4.00 -0.38 1.30
C VAL A 97 4.30 0.88 0.50
N ILE A 98 4.67 0.78 -0.77
CA ILE A 98 4.92 1.93 -1.65
C ILE A 98 3.63 2.74 -1.88
N GLN A 99 2.51 2.06 -2.11
CA GLN A 99 1.20 2.72 -2.24
C GLN A 99 0.81 3.45 -0.96
N ASP A 100 1.05 2.85 0.19
CA ASP A 100 0.70 3.44 1.48
C ASP A 100 1.63 4.61 1.85
N ALA A 101 2.95 4.47 1.61
CA ALA A 101 3.96 5.48 1.91
C ALA A 101 3.90 6.69 0.97
N PHE A 102 3.74 6.46 -0.34
CA PHE A 102 3.97 7.48 -1.36
C PHE A 102 2.76 7.74 -2.27
N ARG A 103 1.65 6.98 -2.11
CA ARG A 103 0.44 7.04 -2.97
C ARG A 103 0.73 6.72 -4.44
N LEU A 104 1.76 5.94 -4.70
CA LEU A 104 2.19 5.53 -6.04
C LEU A 104 1.80 4.07 -6.33
N ARG A 105 1.39 3.79 -7.57
CA ARG A 105 1.21 2.42 -8.04
C ARG A 105 2.55 1.84 -8.45
N PHE A 106 2.91 0.74 -7.81
CA PHE A 106 4.17 0.03 -8.04
C PHE A 106 3.91 -1.29 -8.79
N PRO A 107 4.85 -1.80 -9.57
CA PRO A 107 4.70 -3.07 -10.27
C PRO A 107 4.27 -4.20 -9.35
N ARG A 108 3.47 -5.15 -9.92
CA ARG A 108 2.87 -6.22 -9.13
C ARG A 108 3.71 -7.49 -9.07
N THR A 109 4.53 -7.74 -10.08
CA THR A 109 5.38 -8.93 -10.14
C THR A 109 6.79 -8.63 -9.66
N THR A 110 7.47 -9.64 -9.14
CA THR A 110 8.87 -9.50 -8.68
C THR A 110 9.82 -9.16 -9.83
N GLU A 111 9.58 -9.69 -11.03
CA GLU A 111 10.37 -9.38 -12.22
C GLU A 111 10.27 -7.90 -12.61
N GLU A 112 9.05 -7.35 -12.63
CA GLU A 112 8.84 -5.93 -12.93
C GLU A 112 9.45 -5.05 -11.84
N GLN A 113 9.30 -5.43 -10.55
CA GLN A 113 9.91 -4.71 -9.42
C GLN A 113 11.44 -4.72 -9.49
N ALA A 114 12.03 -5.82 -9.93
CA ALA A 114 13.48 -5.96 -10.12
C ALA A 114 14.04 -5.08 -11.26
N ALA A 115 13.18 -4.55 -12.11
CA ALA A 115 13.54 -3.62 -13.18
C ALA A 115 13.37 -2.14 -12.79
N VAL A 116 12.87 -1.83 -11.58
CA VAL A 116 12.70 -0.46 -11.07
C VAL A 116 13.91 -0.06 -10.24
N GLY A 117 14.27 1.21 -10.29
CA GLY A 117 15.37 1.78 -9.52
C GLY A 117 16.74 1.49 -10.12
N VAL A 118 17.77 1.83 -9.35
CA VAL A 118 19.17 1.58 -9.70
C VAL A 118 19.67 0.32 -8.99
N GLU A 119 20.51 -0.44 -9.67
CA GLU A 119 21.13 -1.61 -9.08
C GLU A 119 22.13 -1.19 -7.98
N VAL A 120 22.12 -1.94 -6.87
CA VAL A 120 22.98 -1.69 -5.71
C VAL A 120 23.78 -2.94 -5.39
N PRO A 121 25.12 -2.86 -5.36
CA PRO A 121 25.94 -3.96 -4.87
C PRO A 121 25.60 -4.33 -3.43
N ARG A 122 25.67 -5.61 -3.06
CA ARG A 122 25.32 -6.10 -1.71
C ARG A 122 26.06 -5.34 -0.59
N ARG A 123 27.32 -4.94 -0.81
CA ARG A 123 28.12 -4.19 0.17
C ARG A 123 27.64 -2.75 0.39
N ASP A 124 26.87 -2.19 -0.55
CA ASP A 124 26.39 -0.79 -0.55
C ASP A 124 24.91 -0.68 -0.21
N LEU A 125 24.32 -1.78 0.31
CA LEU A 125 22.91 -1.81 0.74
C LEU A 125 22.63 -0.79 1.83
N ALA A 126 21.54 -0.06 1.67
CA ALA A 126 21.02 0.89 2.65
C ALA A 126 19.55 0.57 2.97
N PRO A 127 19.06 0.92 4.18
CA PRO A 127 17.66 0.74 4.54
C PRO A 127 16.71 1.32 3.47
N GLY A 128 15.69 0.54 3.07
CA GLY A 128 14.75 0.89 2.01
C GLY A 128 15.12 0.33 0.63
N ASP A 129 16.30 -0.27 0.44
CA ASP A 129 16.61 -1.00 -0.79
C ASP A 129 15.76 -2.28 -0.87
N LEU A 130 15.32 -2.64 -2.08
CA LEU A 130 14.66 -3.92 -2.34
C LEU A 130 15.73 -4.98 -2.59
N VAL A 131 15.61 -6.12 -1.94
CA VAL A 131 16.51 -7.27 -2.09
C VAL A 131 15.77 -8.41 -2.76
N PHE A 132 16.37 -8.99 -3.80
CA PHE A 132 15.77 -10.03 -4.64
C PHE A 132 16.52 -11.35 -4.49
N PHE A 133 15.78 -12.45 -4.61
CA PHE A 133 16.31 -13.80 -4.39
C PHE A 133 15.75 -14.78 -5.42
N ASN A 134 16.53 -15.80 -5.71
CA ASN A 134 16.13 -16.99 -6.45
C ASN A 134 15.67 -18.09 -5.47
N THR A 135 14.37 -18.18 -5.23
CA THR A 135 13.80 -19.18 -4.32
C THR A 135 13.12 -20.36 -5.03
N THR A 136 12.91 -20.27 -6.34
CA THR A 136 12.19 -21.27 -7.13
C THR A 136 12.99 -21.83 -8.31
N GLY A 137 14.27 -21.49 -8.43
CA GLY A 137 15.10 -21.77 -9.61
C GLY A 137 15.01 -20.66 -10.69
N LYS A 138 14.11 -19.68 -10.52
CA LYS A 138 13.97 -18.51 -11.39
C LYS A 138 14.53 -17.28 -10.68
N SER A 139 15.33 -16.49 -11.39
CA SER A 139 15.88 -15.22 -10.86
C SER A 139 14.77 -14.28 -10.45
N ASN A 140 15.03 -13.51 -9.41
CA ASN A 140 14.10 -12.51 -8.85
C ASN A 140 12.71 -13.08 -8.51
N SER A 141 12.64 -14.36 -8.13
CA SER A 141 11.37 -15.00 -7.78
C SER A 141 10.84 -14.63 -6.40
N HIS A 142 11.61 -13.89 -5.62
CA HIS A 142 11.23 -13.41 -4.29
C HIS A 142 11.85 -12.05 -4.01
N VAL A 143 11.18 -11.24 -3.15
CA VAL A 143 11.59 -9.88 -2.82
C VAL A 143 11.32 -9.55 -1.35
N GLY A 144 12.16 -8.68 -0.78
CA GLY A 144 11.99 -8.09 0.54
C GLY A 144 12.54 -6.66 0.59
N VAL A 145 12.28 -5.97 1.70
CA VAL A 145 12.82 -4.62 1.98
C VAL A 145 13.97 -4.73 2.98
N TYR A 146 15.12 -4.23 2.61
CA TYR A 146 16.30 -4.19 3.47
C TYR A 146 16.12 -3.17 4.59
N LEU A 147 16.44 -3.57 5.82
CA LEU A 147 16.27 -2.77 7.04
C LEU A 147 17.59 -2.25 7.62
N GLY A 148 18.73 -2.67 7.05
CA GLY A 148 20.04 -2.48 7.68
C GLY A 148 20.50 -3.70 8.47
N GLU A 149 21.77 -3.75 8.86
CA GLU A 149 22.36 -4.80 9.70
C GLU A 149 22.09 -6.21 9.18
N SER A 150 22.26 -6.40 7.88
CA SER A 150 21.96 -7.67 7.17
C SER A 150 20.52 -8.18 7.34
N ARG A 151 19.57 -7.36 7.80
CA ARG A 151 18.17 -7.75 8.02
C ARG A 151 17.26 -7.25 6.90
N PHE A 152 16.25 -8.03 6.58
CA PHE A 152 15.21 -7.64 5.64
C PHE A 152 13.84 -8.16 6.08
N VAL A 153 12.78 -7.44 5.71
CA VAL A 153 11.39 -7.85 5.93
C VAL A 153 10.81 -8.36 4.62
N HIS A 154 10.05 -9.45 4.68
CA HIS A 154 9.42 -10.07 3.53
C HIS A 154 8.15 -10.86 3.91
N ALA A 155 7.33 -11.20 2.92
CA ALA A 155 6.25 -12.17 3.04
C ALA A 155 6.72 -13.51 2.46
N PRO A 156 7.10 -14.50 3.31
CA PRO A 156 7.58 -15.80 2.85
C PRO A 156 6.46 -16.62 2.22
N THR A 157 6.84 -17.54 1.32
CA THR A 157 5.90 -18.45 0.66
C THR A 157 5.06 -19.28 1.63
N SER A 158 3.94 -19.77 1.14
CA SER A 158 2.82 -20.46 1.76
C SER A 158 2.93 -20.90 3.25
N ARG A 159 1.92 -20.52 4.05
CA ARG A 159 1.75 -20.79 5.49
C ARG A 159 2.63 -19.95 6.43
N GLY A 160 3.28 -18.91 5.91
CA GLY A 160 4.05 -17.97 6.73
C GLY A 160 3.30 -16.68 7.02
N VAL A 161 3.96 -15.82 7.79
CA VAL A 161 3.56 -14.43 8.03
C VAL A 161 4.69 -13.51 7.63
N VAL A 162 4.39 -12.24 7.37
CA VAL A 162 5.42 -11.21 7.17
C VAL A 162 6.36 -11.22 8.38
N ARG A 163 7.66 -11.34 8.11
CA ARG A 163 8.67 -11.47 9.16
C ARG A 163 10.01 -10.87 8.73
N ILE A 164 10.91 -10.70 9.70
CA ILE A 164 12.28 -10.26 9.48
C ILE A 164 13.18 -11.48 9.46
N GLU A 165 14.09 -11.54 8.49
CA GLU A 165 15.14 -12.55 8.39
C GLU A 165 16.48 -11.88 8.06
N SER A 166 17.58 -12.63 8.17
CA SER A 166 18.93 -12.14 7.90
C SER A 166 19.45 -12.60 6.54
N LEU A 167 20.08 -11.68 5.80
CA LEU A 167 20.83 -11.97 4.57
C LEU A 167 22.00 -12.92 4.81
N ASP A 168 22.49 -13.02 6.05
CA ASP A 168 23.65 -13.86 6.39
C ASP A 168 23.25 -15.31 6.71
N GLN A 169 21.95 -15.60 6.80
CA GLN A 169 21.49 -16.99 6.87
C GLN A 169 21.86 -17.72 5.56
N ASN A 170 22.40 -18.92 5.67
CA ASN A 170 22.85 -19.72 4.52
C ASN A 170 21.81 -19.86 3.41
N TYR A 171 20.51 -19.95 3.78
CA TYR A 171 19.41 -20.04 2.82
C TYR A 171 19.34 -18.79 1.94
N TRP A 172 19.36 -17.60 2.53
CA TRP A 172 19.23 -16.32 1.84
C TRP A 172 20.52 -15.90 1.17
N ALA A 173 21.68 -16.12 1.83
CA ALA A 173 22.99 -15.77 1.28
C ALA A 173 23.27 -16.42 -0.07
N ARG A 174 22.85 -17.70 -0.23
CA ARG A 174 23.06 -18.46 -1.49
C ARG A 174 22.02 -18.14 -2.57
N ARG A 175 20.93 -17.45 -2.23
CA ARG A 175 19.81 -17.13 -3.13
C ARG A 175 19.73 -15.68 -3.49
N PHE A 176 20.59 -14.84 -2.92
CA PHE A 176 20.63 -13.42 -3.25
C PHE A 176 20.99 -13.23 -4.73
N ASP A 177 20.12 -12.57 -5.49
CA ASP A 177 20.32 -12.28 -6.91
C ASP A 177 20.84 -10.85 -7.12
N GLN A 178 20.09 -9.86 -6.66
CA GLN A 178 20.39 -8.44 -6.83
C GLN A 178 19.69 -7.59 -5.76
N ALA A 179 20.02 -6.31 -5.75
CA ALA A 179 19.25 -5.32 -5.01
C ALA A 179 18.98 -4.06 -5.84
N ARG A 180 17.88 -3.37 -5.53
CA ARG A 180 17.46 -2.15 -6.21
C ARG A 180 17.18 -1.03 -5.21
N ARG A 181 17.80 0.12 -5.44
CA ARG A 181 17.43 1.36 -4.75
C ARG A 181 16.34 2.05 -5.52
N VAL A 182 15.13 2.00 -4.97
CA VAL A 182 13.93 2.54 -5.63
C VAL A 182 13.65 4.00 -5.25
N ILE A 183 14.22 4.50 -4.17
CA ILE A 183 14.12 5.91 -3.76
C ILE A 183 15.28 6.69 -4.41
N ALA A 184 14.96 7.81 -5.09
CA ALA A 184 15.96 8.72 -5.62
C ALA A 184 16.75 9.38 -4.49
N MET A 185 18.08 9.43 -4.62
CA MET A 185 18.99 9.94 -3.58
C MET A 185 19.51 11.36 -3.88
N ASN A 186 18.98 12.02 -4.92
CA ASN A 186 19.41 13.35 -5.35
C ASN A 186 18.61 14.44 -4.65
#